data_6a45d1005d3c1a028308754174bc0ba9
#
_entry.id   6a45d1005d3c1a028308754174bc0ba9
#
_cell.length_a   1.000
_cell.length_b   1.000
_cell.length_c   1.000
_cell.angle_alpha   90.00
_cell.angle_beta   90.00
_cell.angle_gamma   90.00
#
_symmetry.space_group_name_H-M   'P 1'
#
loop_
_entity.id
_entity.type
_entity.pdbx_description
1 polymer ?
#
loop_
_entity_poly.entity_id
_entity_poly.type
_entity_poly.pdbx_seq_one_letter_code
_entity_poly.pdbx_strand_id
1 'polypeptide(L)'
;MKRIIIIVAFSISISAQARDWGRVLKAIATVESNGNPRAVCGDQVGLLQIRPILVKDCNRILEKRGSNKRYTLRDRYNPVKSREMFVLYQSHYNPKGNIERAIRLWNGGSGYSVRGTQKYYNKVRRAMK
;
A
#
# COMPACT_ATOMS: atom_id res chain seq x y z
N MET A 1 -24.67 -38.94 -3.79
CA MET A 1 -23.35 -38.61 -3.17
C MET A 1 -23.30 -37.14 -2.90
N LYS A 2 -23.17 -36.77 -1.64
CA LYS A 2 -22.97 -35.35 -1.28
C LYS A 2 -21.49 -35.00 -1.44
N ARG A 3 -21.18 -34.07 -2.33
CA ARG A 3 -19.85 -33.52 -2.42
C ARG A 3 -19.70 -32.45 -1.32
N ILE A 4 -18.79 -32.71 -0.38
CA ILE A 4 -18.42 -31.70 0.61
C ILE A 4 -17.41 -30.78 -0.06
N ILE A 5 -17.86 -29.52 -0.31
CA ILE A 5 -16.95 -28.48 -0.77
C ILE A 5 -16.36 -27.86 0.49
N ILE A 6 -15.09 -28.17 0.78
CA ILE A 6 -14.36 -27.52 1.84
C ILE A 6 -13.90 -26.16 1.29
N ILE A 7 -14.63 -25.11 1.63
CA ILE A 7 -14.19 -23.75 1.38
C ILE A 7 -13.17 -23.45 2.47
N VAL A 8 -11.89 -23.61 2.15
CA VAL A 8 -10.82 -23.13 3.03
C VAL A 8 -10.80 -21.61 2.91
N ALA A 9 -11.35 -20.94 3.91
CA ALA A 9 -11.32 -19.50 3.96
C ALA A 9 -9.88 -19.00 4.19
N PHE A 10 -9.27 -18.43 3.16
CA PHE A 10 -7.96 -17.79 3.20
C PHE A 10 -7.98 -16.41 3.91
N SER A 11 -8.96 -16.17 4.79
CA SER A 11 -9.14 -14.86 5.44
C SER A 11 -8.13 -14.54 6.55
N ILE A 12 -7.32 -15.52 6.98
CA ILE A 12 -6.43 -15.34 8.14
C ILE A 12 -5.15 -14.57 7.77
N SER A 13 -4.66 -14.68 6.53
CA SER A 13 -3.41 -14.06 6.12
C SER A 13 -3.51 -12.54 5.88
N ILE A 14 -4.67 -12.03 5.50
CA ILE A 14 -4.87 -10.60 5.21
C ILE A 14 -4.88 -9.77 6.49
N SER A 15 -5.48 -10.26 7.57
CA SER A 15 -5.52 -9.54 8.85
C SER A 15 -4.17 -9.50 9.55
N ALA A 16 -3.35 -10.56 9.43
CA ALA A 16 -1.99 -10.60 9.99
C ALA A 16 -1.07 -9.61 9.27
N GLN A 17 -1.09 -9.56 7.93
CA GLN A 17 -0.31 -8.60 7.14
C GLN A 17 -0.71 -7.15 7.41
N ALA A 18 -2.01 -6.85 7.59
CA ALA A 18 -2.49 -5.51 7.92
C ALA A 18 -2.00 -5.02 9.29
N ARG A 19 -1.77 -5.91 10.26
CA ARG A 19 -1.20 -5.56 11.57
C ARG A 19 0.28 -5.19 11.46
N ASP A 20 1.03 -5.91 10.63
CA ASP A 20 2.47 -5.69 10.45
C ASP A 20 2.76 -4.35 9.76
N TRP A 21 1.80 -3.83 8.97
CA TRP A 21 1.96 -2.56 8.27
C TRP A 21 1.72 -1.30 9.12
N GLY A 22 1.17 -1.41 10.31
CA GLY A 22 0.80 -0.25 11.14
C GLY A 22 1.96 0.71 11.38
N ARG A 23 3.11 0.20 11.82
CA ARG A 23 4.32 1.01 12.06
C ARG A 23 4.87 1.63 10.78
N VAL A 24 4.94 0.85 9.72
CA VAL A 24 5.45 1.29 8.43
C VAL A 24 4.54 2.37 7.85
N LEU A 25 3.23 2.16 7.88
CA LEU A 25 2.25 3.13 7.39
C LEU A 25 2.31 4.45 8.15
N LYS A 26 2.44 4.39 9.46
CA LYS A 26 2.59 5.61 10.29
C LYS A 26 3.85 6.38 9.90
N ALA A 27 4.96 5.68 9.74
CA ALA A 27 6.23 6.29 9.35
C ALA A 27 6.18 6.88 7.94
N ILE A 28 5.60 6.16 6.98
CA ILE A 28 5.41 6.64 5.61
C ILE A 28 4.51 7.89 5.61
N ALA A 29 3.40 7.87 6.32
CA ALA A 29 2.51 9.03 6.44
C ALA A 29 3.24 10.25 7.00
N THR A 30 4.10 10.05 8.00
CA THR A 30 4.92 11.13 8.57
C THR A 30 5.87 11.72 7.53
N VAL A 31 6.58 10.87 6.80
CA VAL A 31 7.56 11.29 5.78
C VAL A 31 6.86 11.94 4.59
N GLU A 32 5.75 11.38 4.12
CA GLU A 32 5.05 11.82 2.91
C GLU A 32 4.26 13.10 3.12
N SER A 33 3.52 13.21 4.21
CA SER A 33 2.54 14.29 4.40
C SER A 33 2.55 14.92 5.78
N ASN A 34 3.45 14.51 6.65
CA ASN A 34 3.44 14.87 8.07
C ASN A 34 2.08 14.53 8.74
N GLY A 35 1.48 13.43 8.31
CA GLY A 35 0.19 12.97 8.82
C GLY A 35 -1.03 13.74 8.31
N ASN A 36 -0.89 14.54 7.24
CA ASN A 36 -1.97 15.35 6.71
C ASN A 36 -2.72 14.64 5.57
N PRO A 37 -3.98 14.21 5.77
CA PRO A 37 -4.74 13.53 4.72
C PRO A 37 -5.16 14.45 3.57
N ARG A 38 -5.02 15.76 3.72
CA ARG A 38 -5.35 16.76 2.69
C ARG A 38 -4.13 17.28 1.92
N ALA A 39 -2.95 16.75 2.22
CA ALA A 39 -1.71 17.19 1.58
C ALA A 39 -1.75 16.95 0.07
N VAL A 40 -1.31 17.95 -0.70
CA VAL A 40 -1.18 17.87 -2.16
C VAL A 40 0.20 18.38 -2.54
N CYS A 41 0.94 17.56 -3.31
CA CYS A 41 2.24 17.93 -3.86
C CYS A 41 2.29 17.43 -5.32
N GLY A 42 2.06 18.35 -6.26
CA GLY A 42 1.91 17.98 -7.67
C GLY A 42 0.74 17.02 -7.86
N ASP A 43 0.99 15.84 -8.42
CA ASP A 43 -0.01 14.79 -8.59
C ASP A 43 -0.14 13.83 -7.41
N GLN A 44 0.66 14.05 -6.35
CA GLN A 44 0.65 13.26 -5.13
C GLN A 44 -0.33 13.83 -4.12
N VAL A 45 -1.22 12.99 -3.61
CA VAL A 45 -2.35 13.42 -2.80
C VAL A 45 -2.53 12.56 -1.56
N GLY A 46 -2.85 13.23 -0.46
CA GLY A 46 -3.33 12.62 0.77
C GLY A 46 -2.24 12.14 1.71
N LEU A 47 -2.67 11.39 2.71
CA LEU A 47 -1.83 10.91 3.80
C LEU A 47 -0.56 10.21 3.32
N LEU A 48 -0.68 9.38 2.28
CA LEU A 48 0.40 8.56 1.75
C LEU A 48 0.96 9.08 0.42
N GLN A 49 0.53 10.28 -0.01
CA GLN A 49 0.99 10.93 -1.25
C GLN A 49 0.88 10.03 -2.48
N ILE A 50 -0.34 9.52 -2.70
CA ILE A 50 -0.65 8.59 -3.77
C ILE A 50 -0.79 9.31 -5.11
N ARG A 51 -0.11 8.80 -6.13
CA ARG A 51 -0.21 9.28 -7.51
C ARG A 51 -1.37 8.59 -8.24
N PRO A 52 -1.93 9.23 -9.29
CA PRO A 52 -2.98 8.61 -10.10
C PRO A 52 -2.59 7.24 -10.66
N ILE A 53 -1.34 7.04 -11.03
CA ILE A 53 -0.85 5.77 -11.58
C ILE A 53 -0.98 4.63 -10.57
N LEU A 54 -0.81 4.90 -9.29
CA LEU A 54 -0.98 3.87 -8.25
C LEU A 54 -2.44 3.47 -8.09
N VAL A 55 -3.36 4.42 -8.15
CA VAL A 55 -4.81 4.12 -8.12
C VAL A 55 -5.19 3.23 -9.30
N LYS A 56 -4.68 3.55 -10.48
CA LYS A 56 -4.90 2.75 -11.70
C LYS A 56 -4.34 1.34 -11.54
N ASP A 57 -3.15 1.20 -10.98
CA ASP A 57 -2.51 -0.10 -10.75
C ASP A 57 -3.29 -0.94 -9.73
N CYS A 58 -3.75 -0.33 -8.64
CA CYS A 58 -4.62 -0.98 -7.67
C CYS A 58 -5.90 -1.53 -8.32
N ASN A 59 -6.54 -0.73 -9.16
CA ASN A 59 -7.74 -1.15 -9.86
C ASN A 59 -7.47 -2.30 -10.85
N ARG A 60 -6.32 -2.29 -11.50
CA ARG A 60 -5.90 -3.40 -12.37
C ARG A 60 -5.69 -4.68 -11.57
N ILE A 61 -5.09 -4.60 -10.40
CA ILE A 61 -4.91 -5.75 -9.49
C ILE A 61 -6.27 -6.31 -9.09
N LEU A 62 -7.20 -5.45 -8.69
CA LEU A 62 -8.55 -5.85 -8.32
C LEU A 62 -9.29 -6.55 -9.47
N GLU A 63 -9.18 -6.00 -10.68
CA GLU A 63 -9.78 -6.58 -11.88
C GLU A 63 -9.25 -7.98 -12.14
N LYS A 64 -7.93 -8.17 -12.09
CA LYS A 64 -7.28 -9.47 -12.28
C LYS A 64 -7.70 -10.50 -11.22
N ARG A 65 -8.06 -10.04 -10.03
CA ARG A 65 -8.55 -10.90 -8.93
C ARG A 65 -10.05 -11.17 -9.01
N GLY A 66 -10.73 -10.65 -10.02
CA GLY A 66 -12.17 -10.81 -10.18
C GLY A 66 -13.00 -9.99 -9.20
N SER A 67 -12.41 -8.98 -8.56
CA SER A 67 -13.13 -8.09 -7.64
C SER A 67 -13.87 -7.00 -8.41
N ASN A 68 -15.07 -6.66 -7.96
CA ASN A 68 -15.85 -5.52 -8.48
C ASN A 68 -15.48 -4.19 -7.80
N LYS A 69 -14.66 -4.25 -6.75
CA LYS A 69 -14.21 -3.04 -6.04
C LYS A 69 -13.31 -2.19 -6.94
N ARG A 70 -13.49 -0.88 -6.84
CA ARG A 70 -12.61 0.09 -7.53
C ARG A 70 -12.34 1.28 -6.62
N TYR A 71 -11.12 1.80 -6.69
CA TYR A 71 -10.72 3.05 -6.05
C TYR A 71 -10.85 4.20 -7.04
N THR A 72 -11.16 5.39 -6.52
CA THR A 72 -11.22 6.63 -7.27
C THR A 72 -10.06 7.54 -6.87
N LEU A 73 -9.78 8.57 -7.66
CA LEU A 73 -8.77 9.57 -7.32
C LEU A 73 -9.10 10.30 -6.01
N ARG A 74 -10.39 10.49 -5.74
CA ARG A 74 -10.87 11.12 -4.50
C ARG A 74 -10.56 10.29 -3.26
N ASP A 75 -10.50 8.95 -3.39
CA ASP A 75 -10.19 8.05 -2.28
C ASP A 75 -8.80 8.30 -1.68
N ARG A 76 -7.93 8.97 -2.40
CA ARG A 76 -6.58 9.34 -1.92
C ARG A 76 -6.62 10.30 -0.72
N TYR A 77 -7.72 11.06 -0.57
CA TYR A 77 -7.95 11.95 0.58
C TYR A 77 -8.49 11.20 1.81
N ASN A 78 -8.93 9.98 1.63
CA ASN A 78 -9.48 9.16 2.71
C ASN A 78 -8.36 8.28 3.32
N PRO A 79 -8.02 8.46 4.61
CA PRO A 79 -6.93 7.69 5.23
C PRO A 79 -7.16 6.18 5.20
N VAL A 80 -8.39 5.72 5.38
CA VAL A 80 -8.73 4.29 5.34
C VAL A 80 -8.51 3.72 3.93
N LYS A 81 -9.02 4.41 2.92
CA LYS A 81 -8.86 4.00 1.51
C LYS A 81 -7.40 4.04 1.06
N SER A 82 -6.65 5.04 1.50
CA SER A 82 -5.21 5.13 1.22
C SER A 82 -4.44 3.93 1.78
N ARG A 83 -4.73 3.54 3.01
CA ARG A 83 -4.13 2.36 3.64
C ARG A 83 -4.53 1.07 2.92
N GLU A 84 -5.78 0.96 2.51
CA GLU A 84 -6.26 -0.19 1.72
C GLU A 84 -5.47 -0.33 0.42
N MET A 85 -5.25 0.79 -0.29
CA MET A 85 -4.45 0.79 -1.52
C MET A 85 -3.02 0.38 -1.27
N PHE A 86 -2.41 0.83 -0.18
CA PHE A 86 -1.07 0.39 0.22
C PHE A 86 -1.03 -1.12 0.43
N VAL A 87 -1.93 -1.65 1.23
CA VAL A 87 -1.98 -3.10 1.54
C VAL A 87 -2.20 -3.92 0.28
N LEU A 88 -3.12 -3.49 -0.58
CA LEU A 88 -3.38 -4.15 -1.86
C LEU A 88 -2.14 -4.16 -2.75
N TYR A 89 -1.48 -3.02 -2.89
CA TYR A 89 -0.25 -2.87 -3.67
C TYR A 89 0.86 -3.80 -3.16
N GLN A 90 1.06 -3.81 -1.84
CA GLN A 90 2.04 -4.70 -1.21
C GLN A 90 1.69 -6.17 -1.42
N SER A 91 0.43 -6.55 -1.33
CA SER A 91 0.00 -7.93 -1.52
C SER A 91 0.36 -8.48 -2.91
N HIS A 92 0.42 -7.60 -3.90
CA HIS A 92 0.76 -7.97 -5.27
C HIS A 92 2.27 -7.97 -5.53
N TYR A 93 2.95 -6.88 -5.17
CA TYR A 93 4.37 -6.69 -5.48
C TYR A 93 5.33 -7.15 -4.38
N ASN A 94 4.82 -7.40 -3.18
CA ASN A 94 5.61 -7.77 -2.01
C ASN A 94 4.87 -8.81 -1.16
N PRO A 95 4.53 -9.97 -1.74
CA PRO A 95 3.68 -10.97 -1.06
C PRO A 95 4.31 -11.54 0.21
N LYS A 96 5.66 -11.50 0.34
CA LYS A 96 6.36 -11.95 1.54
C LYS A 96 6.33 -10.93 2.68
N GLY A 97 5.82 -9.72 2.46
CA GLY A 97 5.71 -8.69 3.48
C GLY A 97 7.04 -8.15 3.99
N ASN A 98 8.06 -8.07 3.14
CA ASN A 98 9.36 -7.52 3.51
C ASN A 98 9.25 -6.01 3.71
N ILE A 99 9.69 -5.52 4.88
CA ILE A 99 9.54 -4.11 5.27
C ILE A 99 10.39 -3.18 4.39
N GLU A 100 11.65 -3.51 4.16
CA GLU A 100 12.52 -2.71 3.29
C GLU A 100 11.95 -2.60 1.88
N ARG A 101 11.53 -3.73 1.32
CA ARG A 101 10.91 -3.77 0.00
C ARG A 101 9.63 -2.92 -0.04
N ALA A 102 8.81 -2.97 1.00
CA ALA A 102 7.58 -2.18 1.07
C ALA A 102 7.85 -0.68 0.98
N ILE A 103 8.85 -0.22 1.71
CA ILE A 103 9.24 1.20 1.74
C ILE A 103 9.79 1.64 0.38
N ARG A 104 10.67 0.85 -0.20
CA ARG A 104 11.29 1.18 -1.50
C ARG A 104 10.28 1.12 -2.65
N LEU A 105 9.38 0.15 -2.65
CA LEU A 105 8.27 0.05 -3.60
C LEU A 105 7.37 1.30 -3.55
N TRP A 106 7.09 1.78 -2.35
CA TRP A 106 6.20 2.95 -2.19
C TRP A 106 6.81 4.21 -2.80
N ASN A 107 8.11 4.38 -2.68
CA ASN A 107 8.84 5.52 -3.24
C ASN A 107 9.14 5.38 -4.74
N GLY A 108 9.65 4.22 -5.15
CA GLY A 108 10.21 4.03 -6.49
C GLY A 108 9.38 3.17 -7.43
N GLY A 109 8.27 2.58 -6.98
CA GLY A 109 7.48 1.66 -7.79
C GLY A 109 8.11 0.28 -7.94
N SER A 110 7.48 -0.59 -8.74
CA SER A 110 7.91 -1.98 -8.91
C SER A 110 9.29 -2.12 -9.55
N GLY A 111 9.74 -1.11 -10.29
CA GLY A 111 11.07 -1.06 -10.90
C GLY A 111 12.09 -0.25 -10.09
N TYR A 112 11.88 -0.07 -8.78
CA TYR A 112 12.78 0.74 -7.97
C TYR A 112 14.23 0.27 -8.01
N SER A 113 15.17 1.20 -7.85
CA SER A 113 16.56 0.88 -7.55
C SER A 113 16.84 1.11 -6.05
N VAL A 114 17.73 0.29 -5.50
CA VAL A 114 18.16 0.46 -4.10
C VAL A 114 18.81 1.84 -3.92
N ARG A 115 19.70 2.21 -4.82
CA ARG A 115 20.37 3.52 -4.77
C ARG A 115 19.38 4.69 -4.84
N GLY A 116 18.42 4.64 -5.77
CA GLY A 116 17.45 5.72 -5.97
C GLY A 116 16.48 5.89 -4.82
N THR A 117 16.25 4.85 -4.03
CA THR A 117 15.30 4.86 -2.90
C THR A 117 16.00 4.92 -1.53
N GLN A 118 17.32 5.02 -1.49
CA GLN A 118 18.09 4.93 -0.23
C GLN A 118 17.79 6.09 0.73
N LYS A 119 17.72 7.32 0.24
CA LYS A 119 17.41 8.49 1.08
C LYS A 119 16.02 8.40 1.69
N TYR A 120 15.04 8.01 0.89
CA TYR A 120 13.68 7.82 1.33
C TYR A 120 13.59 6.68 2.38
N TYR A 121 14.20 5.55 2.09
CA TYR A 121 14.27 4.42 3.02
C TYR A 121 14.85 4.85 4.37
N ASN A 122 15.93 5.60 4.38
CA ASN A 122 16.54 6.10 5.61
C ASN A 122 15.60 7.02 6.39
N LYS A 123 14.87 7.91 5.71
CA LYS A 123 13.89 8.80 6.35
C LYS A 123 12.77 8.01 7.01
N VAL A 124 12.21 7.04 6.31
CA VAL A 124 11.12 6.20 6.85
C VAL A 124 11.63 5.38 8.04
N ARG A 125 12.82 4.80 7.94
CA ARG A 125 13.44 4.05 9.04
C ARG A 125 13.60 4.92 10.28
N ARG A 126 14.04 6.15 10.15
CA ARG A 126 14.15 7.10 11.27
C ARG A 126 12.78 7.41 11.88
N ALA A 127 11.77 7.56 11.07
CA ALA A 127 10.40 7.83 11.53
C ALA A 127 9.76 6.61 12.23
N MET A 128 10.29 5.41 12.02
CA MET A 128 9.82 4.18 12.69
C MET A 128 10.34 4.03 14.12
N LYS A 129 11.31 4.80 14.51
CA LYS A 129 11.94 4.70 15.85
C LYS A 129 11.08 5.31 16.97
#